data_4b03678fa3060f7c1f4ab12ceb925701
#
_entry.id   4b03678fa3060f7c1f4ab12ceb925701
#
_cell.length_a   1.000
_cell.length_b   1.000
_cell.length_c   1.000
_cell.angle_alpha   90.00
_cell.angle_beta   90.00
_cell.angle_gamma   90.00
#
_symmetry.space_group_name_H-M   'P 1'
#
loop_
_entity.id
_entity.type
_entity.pdbx_description
1 polymer ?
#
loop_
_entity_poly.entity_id
_entity_poly.type
_entity_poly.pdbx_seq_one_letter_code
_entity_poly.pdbx_strand_id
1 'polypeptide(L)'
;MCIRDSFSTDARREQLLRVQRETPEAAVLDHDGQAMVARGQPAPADPLDSDKKFGTVGAVAVDAQGNLAAATSTGGITNKQVGRVGDAPLIGAGTYASNKTCAVSTTGTGEMFIRMVAAYDVAAQMEYCGASLETAADRVVMEKLPTIGGKGGLVAVDAQGNVALPFNTEGMYRGYARVGEKPVTAIYR
;
A
#
# COMPACT_ATOMS: atom_id res chain seq x y z
N MET A 1 3.27 8.62 -24.71
CA MET A 1 2.91 7.24 -25.04
C MET A 1 1.94 6.75 -23.97
N CYS A 2 0.68 6.57 -24.32
CA CYS A 2 -0.30 6.01 -23.39
C CYS A 2 -0.10 4.50 -23.31
N ILE A 3 0.44 3.99 -22.22
CA ILE A 3 0.60 2.56 -21.93
C ILE A 3 -0.78 1.94 -21.57
N ARG A 4 -1.85 2.68 -21.72
CA ARG A 4 -3.18 2.38 -21.20
C ARG A 4 -3.74 1.03 -21.69
N ASP A 5 -3.46 0.67 -22.93
CA ASP A 5 -4.11 -0.48 -23.55
C ASP A 5 -3.33 -1.80 -23.36
N SER A 6 -2.04 -1.72 -23.02
CA SER A 6 -1.18 -2.90 -22.86
C SER A 6 -1.38 -3.66 -21.54
N PHE A 7 -2.02 -3.01 -20.54
CA PHE A 7 -2.27 -3.60 -19.21
C PHE A 7 -3.77 -3.75 -18.88
N SER A 8 -4.66 -3.44 -19.81
CA SER A 8 -6.09 -3.67 -19.67
C SER A 8 -6.42 -5.13 -19.89
N THR A 9 -7.06 -5.78 -18.93
CA THR A 9 -7.70 -7.09 -19.10
C THR A 9 -9.20 -6.93 -19.25
N ASP A 10 -9.87 -7.89 -19.86
CA ASP A 10 -11.33 -7.86 -20.03
C ASP A 10 -12.03 -7.80 -18.67
N ALA A 11 -11.57 -8.57 -17.69
CA ALA A 11 -12.09 -8.52 -16.32
C ALA A 11 -11.99 -7.11 -15.68
N ARG A 12 -10.90 -6.38 -15.91
CA ARG A 12 -10.74 -5.01 -15.42
C ARG A 12 -11.61 -4.01 -16.17
N ARG A 13 -11.81 -4.25 -17.45
CA ARG A 13 -12.73 -3.43 -18.27
C ARG A 13 -14.19 -3.62 -17.82
N GLU A 14 -14.61 -4.86 -17.62
CA GLU A 14 -15.97 -5.16 -17.12
C GLU A 14 -16.19 -4.58 -15.73
N GLN A 15 -15.21 -4.69 -14.85
CA GLN A 15 -15.24 -4.08 -13.53
C GLN A 15 -15.41 -2.55 -13.60
N LEU A 16 -14.64 -1.86 -14.43
CA LEU A 16 -14.78 -0.42 -14.64
C LEU A 16 -16.19 -0.06 -15.11
N LEU A 17 -16.72 -0.80 -16.09
CA LEU A 17 -18.06 -0.57 -16.61
C LEU A 17 -19.15 -0.79 -15.55
N ARG A 18 -18.98 -1.79 -14.68
CA ARG A 18 -19.89 -2.04 -13.55
C ARG A 18 -19.87 -0.86 -12.58
N VAL A 19 -18.69 -0.45 -12.14
CA VAL A 19 -18.51 0.68 -11.22
C VAL A 19 -19.11 1.96 -11.80
N GLN A 20 -18.88 2.24 -13.07
CA GLN A 20 -19.46 3.42 -13.74
C GLN A 20 -20.99 3.40 -13.82
N ARG A 21 -21.62 2.21 -13.89
CA ARG A 21 -23.08 2.08 -13.88
C ARG A 21 -23.67 2.23 -12.48
N GLU A 22 -23.02 1.66 -11.49
CA GLU A 22 -23.51 1.61 -10.10
C GLU A 22 -23.26 2.92 -9.34
N THR A 23 -22.14 3.59 -9.65
CA THR A 23 -21.71 4.82 -8.98
C THR A 23 -21.06 5.80 -9.96
N PRO A 24 -21.87 6.49 -10.81
CA PRO A 24 -21.32 7.32 -11.90
C PRO A 24 -20.45 8.47 -11.43
N GLU A 25 -20.66 9.01 -10.24
CA GLU A 25 -20.05 10.28 -9.83
C GLU A 25 -18.84 10.14 -8.90
N ALA A 26 -18.59 9.02 -8.26
CA ALA A 26 -17.50 8.92 -7.27
C ALA A 26 -17.12 7.50 -6.85
N ALA A 27 -16.81 6.58 -7.74
CA ALA A 27 -16.30 5.31 -7.28
C ALA A 27 -14.77 5.36 -7.12
N VAL A 28 -14.33 5.79 -5.99
CA VAL A 28 -13.02 5.44 -5.47
C VAL A 28 -13.22 4.12 -4.72
N LEU A 29 -12.74 3.03 -5.29
CA LEU A 29 -12.67 1.77 -4.56
C LEU A 29 -11.44 1.81 -3.68
N ASP A 30 -11.66 1.66 -2.40
CA ASP A 30 -10.66 1.51 -1.38
C ASP A 30 -9.90 0.17 -1.54
N HIS A 31 -8.77 0.07 -0.90
CA HIS A 31 -7.91 -1.11 -0.79
C HIS A 31 -8.67 -2.37 -0.32
N ASP A 32 -9.70 -2.22 0.50
CA ASP A 32 -10.55 -3.30 1.03
C ASP A 32 -11.73 -3.64 0.10
N GLY A 33 -11.79 -3.09 -1.10
CA GLY A 33 -12.92 -3.24 -2.00
C GLY A 33 -14.17 -2.47 -1.57
N GLN A 34 -14.07 -1.64 -0.55
CA GLN A 34 -15.14 -0.75 -0.15
C GLN A 34 -15.18 0.44 -1.10
N ALA A 35 -16.33 0.71 -1.67
CA ALA A 35 -16.56 1.99 -2.30
C ALA A 35 -16.53 3.07 -1.21
N MET A 36 -15.75 4.13 -1.40
CA MET A 36 -15.90 5.33 -0.59
C MET A 36 -17.21 6.02 -0.98
N VAL A 37 -18.32 5.36 -0.66
CA VAL A 37 -19.66 5.89 -0.88
C VAL A 37 -20.12 6.57 0.39
N ALA A 38 -20.74 7.72 0.21
CA ALA A 38 -21.54 8.34 1.23
C ALA A 38 -22.47 7.31 1.92
N ARG A 39 -22.32 7.20 3.21
CA ARG A 39 -23.11 6.48 4.22
C ARG A 39 -24.32 5.68 3.71
N GLY A 40 -24.28 4.37 3.83
CA GLY A 40 -25.51 3.58 3.87
C GLY A 40 -25.53 2.21 3.20
N GLN A 41 -24.44 1.67 2.66
CA GLN A 41 -24.45 0.31 2.11
C GLN A 41 -23.60 -0.67 2.92
N PRO A 42 -24.06 -1.94 3.06
CA PRO A 42 -23.34 -2.96 3.80
C PRO A 42 -22.01 -3.30 3.11
N ALA A 43 -20.98 -3.52 3.93
CA ALA A 43 -19.67 -3.95 3.48
C ALA A 43 -19.76 -5.27 2.68
N PRO A 44 -18.92 -5.46 1.67
CA PRO A 44 -18.82 -6.72 0.95
C PRO A 44 -18.41 -7.87 1.88
N ALA A 45 -19.03 -9.04 1.67
CA ALA A 45 -18.94 -10.17 2.60
C ALA A 45 -17.58 -10.91 2.61
N ASP A 46 -16.67 -10.69 1.65
CA ASP A 46 -15.37 -11.34 1.59
C ASP A 46 -14.30 -10.43 0.93
N PRO A 47 -13.27 -10.01 1.71
CA PRO A 47 -12.15 -9.26 1.15
C PRO A 47 -11.30 -10.07 0.15
N LEU A 48 -11.49 -11.38 0.09
CA LEU A 48 -10.86 -12.27 -0.89
C LEU A 48 -11.66 -12.45 -2.18
N ASP A 49 -12.85 -11.88 -2.28
CA ASP A 49 -13.65 -11.93 -3.50
C ASP A 49 -12.82 -11.42 -4.69
N SER A 50 -12.66 -12.29 -5.69
CA SER A 50 -11.79 -12.04 -6.85
C SER A 50 -12.14 -10.77 -7.60
N ASP A 51 -13.39 -10.35 -7.53
CA ASP A 51 -13.90 -9.15 -8.22
C ASP A 51 -13.53 -7.83 -7.51
N LYS A 52 -13.06 -7.88 -6.29
CA LYS A 52 -12.78 -6.71 -5.44
C LYS A 52 -11.30 -6.54 -5.07
N LYS A 53 -10.43 -7.32 -5.70
CA LYS A 53 -8.98 -7.24 -5.48
C LYS A 53 -8.38 -6.08 -6.25
N PHE A 54 -8.03 -5.05 -5.52
CA PHE A 54 -7.26 -3.92 -6.02
C PHE A 54 -6.07 -3.75 -5.10
N GLY A 55 -4.92 -3.62 -5.66
CA GLY A 55 -3.78 -3.47 -4.80
C GLY A 55 -2.56 -2.98 -5.52
N THR A 56 -1.78 -2.30 -4.77
CA THR A 56 -0.39 -1.99 -5.06
C THR A 56 0.43 -3.24 -4.78
N VAL A 57 1.33 -3.61 -5.68
CA VAL A 57 2.41 -4.55 -5.40
C VAL A 57 3.63 -3.77 -4.95
N GLY A 58 4.28 -4.26 -3.89
CA GLY A 58 5.50 -3.65 -3.38
C GLY A 58 6.50 -4.71 -2.95
N ALA A 59 7.78 -4.37 -3.04
CA ALA A 59 8.86 -5.19 -2.55
C ALA A 59 9.92 -4.31 -1.89
N VAL A 60 10.47 -4.82 -0.79
CA VAL A 60 11.63 -4.25 -0.10
C VAL A 60 12.68 -5.34 0.07
N ALA A 61 13.92 -4.98 -0.03
CA ALA A 61 15.02 -5.95 0.08
C ALA A 61 16.21 -5.36 0.82
N VAL A 62 16.94 -6.24 1.49
CA VAL A 62 18.25 -5.96 2.07
C VAL A 62 19.24 -7.04 1.60
N ASP A 63 20.42 -6.64 1.19
CA ASP A 63 21.49 -7.58 0.83
C ASP A 63 22.39 -7.93 2.03
N ALA A 64 23.36 -8.82 1.79
CA ALA A 64 24.30 -9.26 2.82
C ALA A 64 25.25 -8.13 3.31
N GLN A 65 25.31 -7.02 2.60
CA GLN A 65 26.11 -5.83 2.95
C GLN A 65 25.27 -4.77 3.66
N GLY A 66 23.95 -5.01 3.84
CA GLY A 66 23.01 -4.05 4.43
C GLY A 66 22.51 -2.98 3.46
N ASN A 67 22.73 -3.15 2.15
CA ASN A 67 22.15 -2.24 1.16
C ASN A 67 20.66 -2.51 1.02
N LEU A 68 19.89 -1.43 0.96
CA LEU A 68 18.46 -1.44 0.98
C LEU A 68 17.87 -0.99 -0.36
N ALA A 69 16.83 -1.66 -0.80
CA ALA A 69 16.07 -1.29 -2.00
C ALA A 69 14.56 -1.40 -1.76
N ALA A 70 13.80 -0.52 -2.40
CA ALA A 70 12.34 -0.55 -2.41
C ALA A 70 11.82 -0.37 -3.84
N ALA A 71 10.73 -1.04 -4.16
CA ALA A 71 10.01 -0.87 -5.42
C ALA A 71 8.51 -0.97 -5.15
N THR A 72 7.74 -0.10 -5.80
CA THR A 72 6.27 -0.07 -5.68
C THR A 72 5.66 0.08 -7.07
N SER A 73 4.62 -0.70 -7.37
CA SER A 73 3.93 -0.66 -8.66
C SER A 73 2.42 -0.80 -8.47
N THR A 74 1.65 -0.03 -9.23
CA THR A 74 0.18 -0.07 -9.16
C THR A 74 -0.46 0.38 -10.46
N GLY A 75 -1.64 -0.16 -10.74
CA GLY A 75 -2.56 0.41 -11.73
C GLY A 75 -3.39 1.57 -11.18
N GLY A 76 -3.25 1.90 -9.91
CA GLY A 76 -4.09 2.87 -9.21
C GLY A 76 -5.45 2.29 -8.80
N ILE A 77 -6.38 3.16 -8.50
CA ILE A 77 -7.77 2.80 -8.12
C ILE A 77 -8.68 2.75 -9.35
N THR A 78 -9.74 1.94 -9.26
CA THR A 78 -10.75 1.82 -10.31
C THR A 78 -11.49 3.16 -10.46
N ASN A 79 -11.81 3.51 -11.72
CA ASN A 79 -12.50 4.75 -12.09
C ASN A 79 -11.79 6.05 -11.61
N LYS A 80 -10.48 6.00 -11.42
CA LYS A 80 -9.71 7.22 -11.11
C LYS A 80 -9.88 8.25 -12.23
N GLN A 81 -9.99 9.50 -11.84
CA GLN A 81 -10.09 10.62 -12.78
C GLN A 81 -8.77 10.88 -13.49
N VAL A 82 -8.85 11.48 -14.67
CA VAL A 82 -7.65 11.92 -15.42
C VAL A 82 -6.88 12.94 -14.57
N GLY A 83 -5.56 12.73 -14.46
CA GLY A 83 -4.68 13.57 -13.65
C GLY A 83 -4.50 13.11 -12.19
N ARG A 84 -5.25 12.08 -11.72
CA ARG A 84 -5.04 11.52 -10.38
C ARG A 84 -3.66 10.86 -10.30
N VAL A 85 -2.90 11.21 -9.28
CA VAL A 85 -1.64 10.59 -8.88
C VAL A 85 -1.82 9.98 -7.49
N GLY A 86 -1.49 8.70 -7.34
CA GLY A 86 -1.41 8.02 -6.04
C GLY A 86 -0.02 8.12 -5.42
N ASP A 87 0.17 7.45 -4.31
CA ASP A 87 1.43 7.44 -3.55
C ASP A 87 2.57 6.66 -4.23
N ALA A 88 2.25 5.58 -4.93
CA ALA A 88 3.23 4.65 -5.48
C ALA A 88 4.38 5.30 -6.29
N PRO A 89 4.14 6.30 -7.18
CA PRO A 89 5.20 6.94 -7.95
C PRO A 89 5.94 8.05 -7.19
N LEU A 90 5.52 8.37 -5.97
CA LEU A 90 6.10 9.48 -5.20
C LEU A 90 7.08 8.96 -4.15
N ILE A 91 8.37 9.27 -4.34
CA ILE A 91 9.43 8.94 -3.38
C ILE A 91 9.13 9.61 -2.05
N GLY A 92 9.16 8.81 -0.98
CA GLY A 92 8.82 9.26 0.38
C GLY A 92 7.35 9.05 0.74
N ALA A 93 6.43 8.96 -0.22
CA ALA A 93 5.03 8.65 0.04
C ALA A 93 4.75 7.14 -0.05
N GLY A 94 4.88 6.57 -1.25
CA GLY A 94 4.59 5.17 -1.53
C GLY A 94 5.81 4.25 -1.58
N THR A 95 6.99 4.81 -1.74
CA THR A 95 8.25 4.07 -1.81
C THR A 95 9.40 4.92 -1.26
N TYR A 96 10.28 4.29 -0.49
CA TYR A 96 11.49 4.94 0.03
C TYR A 96 12.54 3.90 0.39
N ALA A 97 13.82 4.21 0.18
CA ALA A 97 14.92 3.41 0.69
C ALA A 97 16.12 4.28 1.04
N SER A 98 16.73 3.97 2.18
CA SER A 98 17.98 4.59 2.63
C SER A 98 18.76 3.58 3.45
N ASN A 99 20.02 3.33 3.08
CA ASN A 99 20.92 2.43 3.83
C ASN A 99 21.16 2.88 5.29
N LYS A 100 20.83 4.13 5.62
CA LYS A 100 20.90 4.64 6.99
C LYS A 100 19.75 4.18 7.89
N THR A 101 18.63 3.81 7.31
CA THR A 101 17.39 3.54 8.05
C THR A 101 16.68 2.28 7.55
N CYS A 102 15.83 2.40 6.55
CA CYS A 102 14.98 1.31 6.06
C CYS A 102 14.61 1.46 4.58
N ALA A 103 14.10 0.37 4.01
CA ALA A 103 13.35 0.35 2.78
C ALA A 103 11.85 0.15 3.09
N VAL A 104 10.97 0.92 2.45
CA VAL A 104 9.52 0.93 2.69
C VAL A 104 8.78 0.94 1.36
N SER A 105 7.74 0.11 1.26
CA SER A 105 6.73 0.18 0.20
C SER A 105 5.34 0.19 0.84
N THR A 106 4.49 1.12 0.42
CA THR A 106 3.16 1.33 1.00
C THR A 106 2.05 0.92 0.05
N THR A 107 0.87 0.68 0.59
CA THR A 107 -0.37 0.40 -0.14
C THR A 107 -1.56 0.93 0.63
N GLY A 108 -2.59 1.46 -0.06
CA GLY A 108 -3.80 1.93 0.59
C GLY A 108 -4.40 3.15 -0.07
N THR A 109 -5.05 4.01 0.72
CA THR A 109 -5.61 5.30 0.28
C THR A 109 -4.47 6.26 -0.05
N GLY A 110 -3.97 6.22 -1.29
CA GLY A 110 -2.74 6.86 -1.72
C GLY A 110 -2.61 8.34 -1.34
N GLU A 111 -3.69 9.10 -1.44
CA GLU A 111 -3.74 10.52 -1.09
C GLU A 111 -3.38 10.78 0.38
N MET A 112 -3.74 9.85 1.30
CA MET A 112 -3.40 9.97 2.72
C MET A 112 -1.93 9.63 2.96
N PHE A 113 -1.39 8.64 2.24
CA PHE A 113 0.04 8.33 2.26
C PHE A 113 0.88 9.49 1.71
N ILE A 114 0.40 10.19 0.67
CA ILE A 114 1.03 11.41 0.14
C ILE A 114 1.04 12.51 1.20
N ARG A 115 -0.12 12.81 1.80
CA ARG A 115 -0.26 13.87 2.80
C ARG A 115 0.64 13.66 4.03
N MET A 116 0.88 12.40 4.39
CA MET A 116 1.73 12.02 5.53
C MET A 116 3.19 11.81 5.13
N VAL A 117 3.51 11.78 3.84
CA VAL A 117 4.84 11.36 3.33
C VAL A 117 5.26 10.04 3.98
N ALA A 118 4.34 9.07 3.98
CA ALA A 118 4.28 7.96 4.94
C ALA A 118 5.53 7.06 4.91
N ALA A 119 6.06 6.75 3.73
CA ALA A 119 7.26 5.91 3.61
C ALA A 119 8.50 6.61 4.20
N TYR A 120 8.65 7.92 3.99
CA TYR A 120 9.74 8.70 4.56
C TYR A 120 9.56 8.95 6.07
N ASP A 121 8.32 9.11 6.54
CA ASP A 121 8.04 9.31 7.97
C ASP A 121 8.53 8.13 8.82
N VAL A 122 8.44 6.89 8.32
CA VAL A 122 9.06 5.72 8.98
C VAL A 122 10.57 5.92 9.11
N ALA A 123 11.24 6.22 8.00
CA ALA A 123 12.69 6.44 7.98
C ALA A 123 13.11 7.63 8.86
N ALA A 124 12.36 8.72 8.84
CA ALA A 124 12.62 9.91 9.64
C ALA A 124 12.52 9.65 11.16
N GLN A 125 11.54 8.84 11.59
CA GLN A 125 11.45 8.44 13.00
C GLN A 125 12.62 7.57 13.44
N MET A 126 13.12 6.70 12.56
CA MET A 126 14.33 5.92 12.83
C MET A 126 15.56 6.84 12.92
N GLU A 127 15.73 7.74 11.94
CA GLU A 127 16.93 8.60 11.84
C GLU A 127 16.99 9.67 12.92
N TYR A 128 15.87 10.34 13.20
CA TYR A 128 15.86 11.53 14.06
C TYR A 128 15.36 11.26 15.48
N CYS A 129 14.57 10.19 15.67
CA CYS A 129 14.04 9.86 16.99
C CYS A 129 14.61 8.55 17.55
N GLY A 130 15.47 7.83 16.81
CA GLY A 130 16.04 6.57 17.25
C GLY A 130 15.00 5.44 17.41
N ALA A 131 13.86 5.54 16.76
CA ALA A 131 12.82 4.52 16.85
C ALA A 131 13.26 3.23 16.14
N SER A 132 12.82 2.06 16.65
CA SER A 132 12.97 0.82 15.89
C SER A 132 12.08 0.83 14.64
N LEU A 133 12.43 0.01 13.65
CA LEU A 133 11.63 -0.14 12.43
C LEU A 133 10.16 -0.47 12.76
N GLU A 134 9.94 -1.45 13.62
CA GLU A 134 8.61 -1.88 14.04
C GLU A 134 7.82 -0.73 14.68
N THR A 135 8.40 -0.04 15.65
CA THR A 135 7.76 1.11 16.32
C THR A 135 7.43 2.23 15.34
N ALA A 136 8.36 2.56 14.44
CA ALA A 136 8.15 3.64 13.47
C ALA A 136 7.04 3.27 12.45
N ALA A 137 7.07 2.05 11.94
CA ALA A 137 6.10 1.56 10.98
C ALA A 137 4.69 1.46 11.60
N ASP A 138 4.57 0.90 12.80
CA ASP A 138 3.29 0.80 13.53
C ASP A 138 2.73 2.19 13.82
N ARG A 139 3.55 3.12 14.29
CA ARG A 139 3.11 4.49 14.56
C ARG A 139 2.55 5.18 13.32
N VAL A 140 3.17 5.01 12.17
CA VAL A 140 2.66 5.58 10.90
C VAL A 140 1.31 4.96 10.55
N VAL A 141 1.21 3.63 10.54
CA VAL A 141 0.04 2.92 10.02
C VAL A 141 -1.12 2.88 11.02
N MET A 142 -0.82 2.64 12.29
CA MET A 142 -1.85 2.39 13.30
C MET A 142 -2.28 3.65 14.06
N GLU A 143 -1.39 4.66 14.15
CA GLU A 143 -1.68 5.87 14.91
C GLU A 143 -1.91 7.08 13.99
N LYS A 144 -0.96 7.39 13.10
CA LYS A 144 -0.99 8.63 12.31
C LYS A 144 -1.98 8.57 11.14
N LEU A 145 -1.93 7.55 10.30
CA LEU A 145 -2.84 7.44 9.14
C LEU A 145 -4.32 7.50 9.52
N PRO A 146 -4.80 6.83 10.61
CA PRO A 146 -6.19 6.93 11.01
C PRO A 146 -6.65 8.35 11.37
N THR A 147 -5.76 9.22 11.84
CA THR A 147 -6.12 10.61 12.20
C THR A 147 -6.61 11.45 11.03
N ILE A 148 -6.24 11.05 9.81
CA ILE A 148 -6.64 11.69 8.56
C ILE A 148 -7.54 10.81 7.70
N GLY A 149 -8.07 9.71 8.28
CA GLY A 149 -8.93 8.76 7.57
C GLY A 149 -8.17 7.84 6.60
N GLY A 150 -6.84 7.72 6.76
CA GLY A 150 -6.01 6.86 5.93
C GLY A 150 -6.16 5.38 6.29
N LYS A 151 -6.34 4.55 5.26
CA LYS A 151 -6.41 3.09 5.36
C LYS A 151 -5.36 2.45 4.48
N GLY A 152 -4.80 1.33 4.94
CA GLY A 152 -3.81 0.56 4.21
C GLY A 152 -2.73 -0.01 5.11
N GLY A 153 -1.55 -0.22 4.54
CA GLY A 153 -0.40 -0.76 5.25
C GLY A 153 0.89 -0.56 4.50
N LEU A 154 1.93 -1.16 5.00
CA LEU A 154 3.25 -1.12 4.37
C LEU A 154 4.03 -2.42 4.60
N VAL A 155 5.03 -2.62 3.77
CA VAL A 155 6.11 -3.58 4.01
C VAL A 155 7.42 -2.81 4.16
N ALA A 156 8.21 -3.16 5.18
CA ALA A 156 9.46 -2.50 5.44
C ALA A 156 10.54 -3.47 5.94
N VAL A 157 11.80 -3.15 5.64
CA VAL A 157 12.97 -3.87 6.12
C VAL A 157 14.09 -2.88 6.46
N ASP A 158 14.85 -3.13 7.54
CA ASP A 158 16.05 -2.37 7.86
C ASP A 158 17.34 -3.09 7.46
N ALA A 159 18.49 -2.42 7.64
CA ALA A 159 19.80 -2.96 7.29
C ALA A 159 20.20 -4.18 8.13
N GLN A 160 19.55 -4.44 9.27
CA GLN A 160 19.75 -5.61 10.12
C GLN A 160 18.84 -6.79 9.72
N GLY A 161 17.95 -6.61 8.74
CA GLY A 161 17.00 -7.62 8.28
C GLY A 161 15.76 -7.75 9.17
N ASN A 162 15.50 -6.78 10.05
CA ASN A 162 14.22 -6.71 10.75
C ASN A 162 13.12 -6.34 9.75
N VAL A 163 11.95 -6.97 9.86
CA VAL A 163 10.82 -6.82 8.96
C VAL A 163 9.62 -6.26 9.72
N ALA A 164 8.96 -5.26 9.16
CA ALA A 164 7.71 -4.74 9.68
C ALA A 164 6.64 -4.75 8.57
N LEU A 165 5.44 -5.26 8.90
CA LEU A 165 4.34 -5.48 7.96
C LEU A 165 3.00 -4.99 8.53
N PRO A 166 2.90 -3.77 9.10
CA PRO A 166 1.69 -3.26 9.72
C PRO A 166 0.62 -2.90 8.67
N PHE A 167 -0.63 -3.06 9.06
CA PHE A 167 -1.79 -2.62 8.28
C PHE A 167 -2.98 -2.33 9.22
N ASN A 168 -3.83 -1.37 8.84
CA ASN A 168 -5.01 -0.95 9.59
C ASN A 168 -6.34 -1.29 8.89
N THR A 169 -6.29 -2.20 7.92
CA THR A 169 -7.42 -2.77 7.19
C THR A 169 -7.79 -4.15 7.74
N GLU A 170 -8.82 -4.80 7.19
CA GLU A 170 -9.21 -6.17 7.56
C GLU A 170 -8.12 -7.18 7.23
N GLY A 171 -7.45 -6.98 6.09
CA GLY A 171 -6.36 -7.83 5.64
C GLY A 171 -5.39 -7.09 4.72
N MET A 172 -4.19 -7.63 4.62
CA MET A 172 -3.18 -7.22 3.66
C MET A 172 -2.41 -8.46 3.20
N TYR A 173 -2.36 -8.70 1.89
CA TYR A 173 -1.48 -9.73 1.32
C TYR A 173 -0.04 -9.34 1.57
N ARG A 174 0.68 -10.12 2.34
CA ARG A 174 2.03 -9.83 2.75
C ARG A 174 2.86 -11.07 2.96
N GLY A 175 4.15 -10.93 2.84
CA GLY A 175 5.07 -12.00 3.15
C GLY A 175 6.51 -11.51 3.19
N TYR A 176 7.37 -12.37 3.71
CA TYR A 176 8.81 -12.17 3.66
C TYR A 176 9.53 -13.51 3.49
N ALA A 177 10.75 -13.45 3.00
CA ALA A 177 11.64 -14.59 2.90
C ALA A 177 13.05 -14.20 3.32
N ARG A 178 13.75 -15.13 3.95
CA ARG A 178 15.18 -15.02 4.25
C ARG A 178 15.92 -16.16 3.56
N VAL A 179 17.18 -15.88 3.19
CA VAL A 179 18.02 -16.91 2.56
C VAL A 179 18.17 -18.11 3.51
N GLY A 180 17.84 -19.30 3.01
CA GLY A 180 17.88 -20.54 3.80
C GLY A 180 16.67 -20.82 4.66
N GLU A 181 15.68 -19.92 4.72
CA GLU A 181 14.42 -20.11 5.45
C GLU A 181 13.24 -20.32 4.51
N LYS A 182 12.16 -20.93 5.04
CA LYS A 182 10.90 -21.02 4.30
C LYS A 182 10.22 -19.65 4.26
N PRO A 183 9.66 -19.23 3.10
CA PRO A 183 8.88 -18.01 3.03
C PRO A 183 7.70 -18.01 3.99
N VAL A 184 7.43 -16.87 4.59
CA VAL A 184 6.26 -16.63 5.43
C VAL A 184 5.27 -15.76 4.66
N THR A 185 4.01 -16.17 4.61
CA THR A 185 2.93 -15.40 3.97
C THR A 185 1.74 -15.29 4.92
N ALA A 186 1.05 -14.18 4.86
CA ALA A 186 -0.15 -13.93 5.65
C ALA A 186 -1.09 -12.95 4.94
N ILE A 187 -2.35 -12.92 5.37
CA ILE A 187 -3.38 -11.99 4.88
C ILE A 187 -4.01 -11.25 6.06
N TYR A 188 -4.57 -12.00 7.00
CA TYR A 188 -5.22 -11.45 8.20
C TYR A 188 -4.25 -11.30 9.38
N ARG A 189 -4.70 -10.63 10.45
CA ARG A 189 -3.99 -10.54 11.75
C ARG A 189 -4.00 -11.86 12.48
#